data_8cb95193af0d708325ebff995622fe44
#
_entry.id   8cb95193af0d708325ebff995622fe44
#
_cell.length_a   1.000
_cell.length_b   1.000
_cell.length_c   1.000
_cell.angle_alpha   90.00
_cell.angle_beta   90.00
_cell.angle_gamma   90.00
#
_symmetry.space_group_name_H-M   'P 1'
#
loop_
_entity.id
_entity.type
_entity.pdbx_description
1 polymer ?
#
loop_
_entity_poly.entity_id
_entity_poly.type
_entity_poly.pdbx_seq_one_letter_code
_entity_poly.pdbx_strand_id
1 'polypeptide(L)'
;MTVPLDRHYLVELQVSADRVDQLRRIVAAHLRHWSLELHVRPVCRAVEELLTNVHRHVGDDNRCVVELRWSGRHLTVSVADNGSEMPRLLHEGGGLSRVMALSDSWGTCRTADGKVVWFTRYAQEPQHIELVPLPPLPGVREFRRPPAAVAEIPEPVPAAADETVPVADAAPALV
;
A
#
# COMPACT_ATOMS: atom_id res chain seq x y z
N MET A 1 -6.75 29.21 -16.71
CA MET A 1 -7.87 28.36 -16.24
C MET A 1 -7.33 26.93 -16.15
N THR A 2 -7.00 26.49 -14.95
CA THR A 2 -6.55 25.09 -14.72
C THR A 2 -7.81 24.23 -14.75
N VAL A 3 -7.90 23.35 -15.75
CA VAL A 3 -8.97 22.35 -15.80
C VAL A 3 -8.81 21.48 -14.55
N PRO A 4 -9.85 21.31 -13.71
CA PRO A 4 -9.75 20.43 -12.57
C PRO A 4 -9.45 19.03 -13.09
N LEU A 5 -8.36 18.46 -12.62
CA LEU A 5 -7.92 17.12 -12.97
C LEU A 5 -8.84 16.13 -12.26
N ASP A 6 -9.97 15.77 -12.89
CA ASP A 6 -10.88 14.75 -12.37
C ASP A 6 -10.47 13.41 -12.98
N ARG A 7 -9.88 12.52 -12.17
CA ARG A 7 -9.52 11.16 -12.58
C ARG A 7 -10.50 10.18 -11.94
N HIS A 8 -10.99 9.27 -12.75
CA HIS A 8 -12.05 8.37 -12.37
C HIS A 8 -11.73 6.94 -12.81
N TYR A 9 -11.98 5.98 -11.94
CA TYR A 9 -11.94 4.57 -12.21
C TYR A 9 -13.15 3.88 -11.55
N LEU A 10 -13.83 3.03 -12.29
CA LEU A 10 -14.97 2.28 -11.81
C LEU A 10 -14.87 0.82 -12.28
N VAL A 11 -15.19 -0.10 -11.40
CA VAL A 11 -15.27 -1.53 -11.73
C VAL A 11 -16.40 -2.19 -10.96
N GLU A 12 -17.14 -3.04 -11.66
CA GLU A 12 -18.11 -3.96 -11.07
C GLU A 12 -17.48 -5.36 -10.96
N LEU A 13 -17.66 -6.01 -9.83
CA LEU A 13 -17.15 -7.36 -9.60
C LEU A 13 -18.03 -8.15 -8.63
N GLN A 14 -17.96 -9.47 -8.74
CA GLN A 14 -18.40 -10.37 -7.69
C GLN A 14 -17.24 -10.65 -6.75
N VAL A 15 -17.46 -10.48 -5.45
CA VAL A 15 -16.38 -10.55 -4.46
C VAL A 15 -15.98 -12.00 -4.18
N SER A 16 -14.70 -12.30 -4.36
CA SER A 16 -14.02 -13.53 -3.94
C SER A 16 -12.61 -13.21 -3.48
N ALA A 17 -11.94 -14.10 -2.77
CA ALA A 17 -10.59 -13.88 -2.29
C ALA A 17 -9.62 -13.48 -3.42
N ASP A 18 -9.65 -14.20 -4.52
CA ASP A 18 -8.80 -13.92 -5.69
C ASP A 18 -9.11 -12.56 -6.34
N ARG A 19 -10.41 -12.20 -6.38
CA ARG A 19 -10.86 -10.92 -6.91
C ARG A 19 -10.45 -9.74 -6.04
N VAL A 20 -10.46 -9.92 -4.72
CA VAL A 20 -9.95 -8.90 -3.77
C VAL A 20 -8.47 -8.62 -4.03
N ASP A 21 -7.65 -9.66 -4.17
CA ASP A 21 -6.23 -9.51 -4.48
C ASP A 21 -5.99 -8.87 -5.85
N GLN A 22 -6.76 -9.26 -6.85
CA GLN A 22 -6.70 -8.66 -8.18
C GLN A 22 -7.05 -7.17 -8.13
N LEU A 23 -8.16 -6.82 -7.48
CA LEU A 23 -8.60 -5.43 -7.39
C LEU A 23 -7.58 -4.58 -6.60
N ARG A 24 -7.00 -5.10 -5.54
CA ARG A 24 -5.95 -4.42 -4.80
C ARG A 24 -4.76 -4.03 -5.69
N ARG A 25 -4.34 -4.92 -6.60
CA ARG A 25 -3.27 -4.61 -7.58
C ARG A 25 -3.69 -3.53 -8.57
N ILE A 26 -4.94 -3.58 -9.05
CA ILE A 26 -5.49 -2.60 -9.99
C ILE A 26 -5.58 -1.22 -9.32
N VAL A 27 -6.13 -1.14 -8.11
CA VAL A 27 -6.21 0.10 -7.32
C VAL A 27 -4.81 0.68 -7.11
N ALA A 28 -3.85 -0.16 -6.71
CA ALA A 28 -2.47 0.27 -6.53
C ALA A 28 -1.84 0.83 -7.82
N ALA A 29 -2.14 0.22 -8.98
CA ALA A 29 -1.66 0.69 -10.27
C ALA A 29 -2.26 2.05 -10.65
N HIS A 30 -3.58 2.24 -10.46
CA HIS A 30 -4.23 3.53 -10.71
C HIS A 30 -3.69 4.64 -9.81
N LEU A 31 -3.52 4.37 -8.51
CA LEU A 31 -2.99 5.37 -7.59
C LEU A 31 -1.55 5.78 -7.97
N ARG A 32 -0.70 4.84 -8.36
CA ARG A 32 0.65 5.16 -8.86
C ARG A 32 0.60 5.97 -10.16
N HIS A 33 -0.26 5.58 -11.09
CA HIS A 33 -0.47 6.32 -12.33
C HIS A 33 -0.97 7.76 -12.08
N TRP A 34 -1.67 7.98 -10.99
CA TRP A 34 -2.14 9.29 -10.56
C TRP A 34 -1.12 10.05 -9.69
N SER A 35 0.10 9.51 -9.51
CA SER A 35 1.16 10.07 -8.67
C SER A 35 0.75 10.17 -7.17
N LEU A 36 -0.01 9.18 -6.72
CA LEU A 36 -0.51 9.07 -5.35
C LEU A 36 0.13 7.91 -4.56
N GLU A 37 1.44 7.70 -4.70
CA GLU A 37 2.20 6.58 -4.11
C GLU A 37 2.01 6.45 -2.60
N LEU A 38 1.98 7.57 -1.89
CA LEU A 38 1.80 7.61 -0.43
C LEU A 38 0.43 7.08 0.01
N HIS A 39 -0.55 7.11 -0.89
CA HIS A 39 -1.92 6.66 -0.62
C HIS A 39 -2.16 5.19 -0.98
N VAL A 40 -1.24 4.52 -1.68
CA VAL A 40 -1.41 3.14 -2.13
C VAL A 40 -1.69 2.19 -0.96
N ARG A 41 -0.83 2.19 0.06
CA ARG A 41 -1.00 1.27 1.20
C ARG A 41 -2.29 1.50 1.98
N PRO A 42 -2.59 2.72 2.46
CA PRO A 42 -3.80 2.96 3.25
C PRO A 42 -5.08 2.74 2.44
N VAL A 43 -5.13 3.15 1.17
CA VAL A 43 -6.31 2.96 0.31
C VAL A 43 -6.55 1.48 0.00
N CYS A 44 -5.51 0.74 -0.42
CA CYS A 44 -5.64 -0.69 -0.68
C CYS A 44 -6.13 -1.45 0.56
N ARG A 45 -5.64 -1.07 1.76
CA ARG A 45 -6.09 -1.69 3.02
C ARG A 45 -7.54 -1.37 3.33
N ALA A 46 -7.96 -0.13 3.17
CA ALA A 46 -9.37 0.27 3.38
C ALA A 46 -10.32 -0.42 2.38
N VAL A 47 -9.95 -0.50 1.10
CA VAL A 47 -10.72 -1.22 0.08
C VAL A 47 -10.85 -2.71 0.42
N GLU A 48 -9.77 -3.36 0.85
CA GLU A 48 -9.77 -4.76 1.29
C GLU A 48 -10.76 -5.00 2.44
N GLU A 49 -10.80 -4.11 3.43
CA GLU A 49 -11.75 -4.20 4.55
C GLU A 49 -13.20 -4.04 4.07
N LEU A 50 -13.48 -3.10 3.16
CA LEU A 50 -14.82 -2.91 2.59
C LEU A 50 -15.27 -4.12 1.77
N LEU A 51 -14.41 -4.68 0.93
CA LEU A 51 -14.72 -5.88 0.15
C LEU A 51 -14.91 -7.12 1.03
N THR A 52 -14.12 -7.24 2.09
CA THR A 52 -14.29 -8.31 3.09
C THR A 52 -15.66 -8.20 3.76
N ASN A 53 -16.13 -6.98 4.04
CA ASN A 53 -17.46 -6.76 4.58
C ASN A 53 -18.55 -7.17 3.59
N VAL A 54 -18.41 -6.84 2.30
CA VAL A 54 -19.33 -7.31 1.25
C VAL A 54 -19.38 -8.84 1.22
N HIS A 55 -18.22 -9.48 1.19
CA HIS A 55 -18.13 -10.96 1.14
C HIS A 55 -18.81 -11.64 2.34
N ARG A 56 -18.70 -11.04 3.54
CA ARG A 56 -19.25 -11.62 4.76
C ARG A 56 -20.73 -11.37 4.96
N HIS A 57 -21.26 -10.26 4.43
CA HIS A 57 -22.58 -9.76 4.82
C HIS A 57 -23.61 -9.69 3.68
N VAL A 58 -23.22 -9.92 2.42
CA VAL A 58 -24.12 -9.78 1.28
C VAL A 58 -24.65 -11.11 0.75
N GLY A 59 -24.20 -12.25 1.27
CA GLY A 59 -24.69 -13.58 0.86
C GLY A 59 -24.21 -14.00 -0.53
N ASP A 60 -25.04 -14.78 -1.25
CA ASP A 60 -24.63 -15.41 -2.52
C ASP A 60 -24.46 -14.41 -3.67
N ASP A 61 -25.23 -13.32 -3.70
CA ASP A 61 -25.07 -12.24 -4.68
C ASP A 61 -24.21 -11.10 -4.11
N ASN A 62 -22.93 -11.42 -3.88
CA ASN A 62 -21.94 -10.50 -3.35
C ASN A 62 -21.32 -9.60 -4.45
N ARG A 63 -22.14 -9.13 -5.40
CA ARG A 63 -21.72 -8.13 -6.38
C ARG A 63 -21.54 -6.77 -5.73
N CYS A 64 -20.50 -6.07 -6.16
CA CYS A 64 -20.28 -4.71 -5.76
C CYS A 64 -19.67 -3.87 -6.89
N VAL A 65 -19.83 -2.56 -6.76
CA VAL A 65 -19.18 -1.56 -7.61
C VAL A 65 -18.17 -0.81 -6.76
N VAL A 66 -16.93 -0.81 -7.21
CA VAL A 66 -15.85 -0.02 -6.59
C VAL A 66 -15.53 1.16 -7.48
N GLU A 67 -15.55 2.34 -6.92
CA GLU A 67 -15.27 3.59 -7.62
C GLU A 67 -14.15 4.35 -6.91
N LEU A 68 -13.20 4.86 -7.68
CA LEU A 68 -12.15 5.78 -7.25
C LEU A 68 -12.31 7.09 -8.03
N ARG A 69 -12.36 8.21 -7.32
CA ARG A 69 -12.38 9.56 -7.91
C ARG A 69 -11.31 10.42 -7.26
N TRP A 70 -10.49 11.06 -8.08
CA TRP A 70 -9.51 12.01 -7.60
C TRP A 70 -9.67 13.36 -8.28
N SER A 71 -9.97 14.37 -7.50
CA SER A 71 -10.24 15.74 -7.93
C SER A 71 -8.99 16.63 -7.94
N GLY A 72 -7.78 16.06 -7.89
CA GLY A 72 -6.52 16.81 -7.72
C GLY A 72 -6.24 17.20 -6.26
N ARG A 73 -7.19 17.03 -5.38
CA ARG A 73 -7.10 17.40 -3.96
C ARG A 73 -7.62 16.34 -2.99
N HIS A 74 -8.71 15.69 -3.35
CA HIS A 74 -9.34 14.65 -2.55
C HIS A 74 -9.49 13.39 -3.38
N LEU A 75 -9.03 12.29 -2.81
CA LEU A 75 -9.31 10.96 -3.30
C LEU A 75 -10.54 10.42 -2.57
N THR A 76 -11.60 10.15 -3.31
CA THR A 76 -12.80 9.48 -2.80
C THR A 76 -12.82 8.06 -3.32
N VAL A 77 -13.07 7.12 -2.43
CA VAL A 77 -13.27 5.71 -2.76
C VAL A 77 -14.63 5.28 -2.23
N SER A 78 -15.42 4.63 -3.06
CA SER A 78 -16.72 4.10 -2.67
C SER A 78 -16.86 2.63 -3.08
N VAL A 79 -17.60 1.88 -2.26
CA VAL A 79 -18.02 0.52 -2.53
C VAL A 79 -19.54 0.46 -2.37
N ALA A 80 -20.23 0.22 -3.47
CA ALA A 80 -21.66 0.00 -3.50
C ALA A 80 -21.94 -1.50 -3.57
N ASP A 81 -22.85 -2.00 -2.75
CA ASP A 81 -23.30 -3.40 -2.74
C ASP A 81 -24.82 -3.50 -2.56
N ASN A 82 -25.38 -4.66 -2.86
CA ASN A 82 -26.81 -4.93 -2.78
C ASN A 82 -27.27 -5.47 -1.39
N GLY A 83 -26.42 -5.42 -0.38
CA GLY A 83 -26.77 -5.86 0.97
C GLY A 83 -27.74 -4.88 1.67
N SER A 84 -28.75 -5.42 2.33
CA SER A 84 -29.77 -4.63 3.04
C SER A 84 -29.29 -4.10 4.40
N GLU A 85 -28.28 -4.75 5.00
CA GLU A 85 -27.79 -4.37 6.32
C GLU A 85 -26.80 -3.21 6.23
N MET A 86 -27.09 -2.14 6.98
CA MET A 86 -26.16 -1.01 7.12
C MET A 86 -24.97 -1.42 7.99
N PRO A 87 -23.74 -1.07 7.58
CA PRO A 87 -22.57 -1.37 8.37
C PRO A 87 -22.63 -0.64 9.72
N ARG A 88 -22.33 -1.37 10.78
CA ARG A 88 -22.29 -0.84 12.15
C ARG A 88 -20.87 -0.78 12.64
N LEU A 89 -20.56 0.27 13.38
CA LEU A 89 -19.31 0.35 14.15
C LEU A 89 -19.43 -0.60 15.34
N LEU A 90 -19.15 -1.88 15.12
CA LEU A 90 -19.13 -2.89 16.16
C LEU A 90 -17.69 -3.01 16.67
N HIS A 91 -17.38 -2.41 17.81
CA HIS A 91 -16.13 -2.55 18.57
C HIS A 91 -14.85 -1.96 17.93
N GLU A 92 -13.92 -1.60 18.76
CA GLU A 92 -12.55 -1.25 18.38
C GLU A 92 -11.87 -2.45 17.70
N GLY A 93 -11.30 -2.23 16.51
CA GLY A 93 -10.60 -3.26 15.74
C GLY A 93 -11.40 -3.93 14.61
N GLY A 94 -12.68 -3.60 14.41
CA GLY A 94 -13.46 -4.06 13.26
C GLY A 94 -13.01 -3.45 11.95
N GLY A 95 -13.39 -4.08 10.80
CA GLY A 95 -13.01 -3.59 9.46
C GLY A 95 -13.36 -2.13 9.22
N LEU A 96 -14.54 -1.69 9.63
CA LEU A 96 -14.97 -0.31 9.48
C LEU A 96 -14.18 0.67 10.37
N SER A 97 -13.79 0.25 11.57
CA SER A 97 -12.90 1.05 12.43
C SER A 97 -11.53 1.29 11.79
N ARG A 98 -11.03 0.30 11.03
CA ARG A 98 -9.79 0.45 10.26
C ARG A 98 -9.95 1.40 9.09
N VAL A 99 -11.09 1.34 8.38
CA VAL A 99 -11.41 2.31 7.31
C VAL A 99 -11.42 3.72 7.88
N MET A 100 -12.06 3.95 9.03
CA MET A 100 -12.04 5.24 9.74
C MET A 100 -10.63 5.71 10.04
N ALA A 101 -9.80 4.86 10.62
CA ALA A 101 -8.41 5.19 10.98
C ALA A 101 -7.52 5.52 9.76
N LEU A 102 -7.89 5.03 8.60
CA LEU A 102 -7.16 5.20 7.34
C LEU A 102 -7.71 6.33 6.45
N SER A 103 -8.75 7.03 6.87
CA SER A 103 -9.44 8.05 6.09
C SER A 103 -9.57 9.38 6.84
N ASP A 104 -9.70 10.47 6.10
CA ASP A 104 -9.97 11.80 6.68
C ASP A 104 -11.46 11.98 6.94
N SER A 105 -12.31 11.37 6.13
CA SER A 105 -13.73 11.24 6.36
C SER A 105 -14.28 9.96 5.72
N TRP A 106 -15.38 9.49 6.21
CA TRP A 106 -16.07 8.32 5.69
C TRP A 106 -17.58 8.44 5.95
N GLY A 107 -18.35 7.63 5.25
CA GLY A 107 -19.78 7.61 5.46
C GLY A 107 -20.43 6.42 4.76
N THR A 108 -21.72 6.28 5.01
CA THR A 108 -22.54 5.25 4.40
C THR A 108 -23.92 5.80 4.10
N CYS A 109 -24.50 5.36 3.00
CA CYS A 109 -25.88 5.71 2.64
C CYS A 109 -26.62 4.51 2.04
N ARG A 110 -27.93 4.47 2.24
CA ARG A 110 -28.80 3.53 1.54
C ARG A 110 -29.04 3.99 0.11
N THR A 111 -29.12 3.02 -0.79
CA THR A 111 -29.59 3.20 -2.16
C THR A 111 -30.87 2.41 -2.37
N ALA A 112 -31.49 2.54 -3.54
CA ALA A 112 -32.68 1.75 -3.89
C ALA A 112 -32.40 0.23 -3.83
N ASP A 113 -31.19 -0.17 -4.26
CA ASP A 113 -30.81 -1.57 -4.46
C ASP A 113 -29.83 -2.09 -3.39
N GLY A 114 -29.52 -1.29 -2.35
CA GLY A 114 -28.57 -1.71 -1.33
C GLY A 114 -27.97 -0.56 -0.53
N LYS A 115 -26.64 -0.46 -0.52
CA LYS A 115 -25.91 0.59 0.21
C LYS A 115 -24.61 0.98 -0.48
N VAL A 116 -24.10 2.15 -0.11
CA VAL A 116 -22.76 2.62 -0.47
C VAL A 116 -22.00 2.93 0.81
N VAL A 117 -20.78 2.45 0.91
CA VAL A 117 -19.81 2.88 1.92
C VAL A 117 -18.69 3.61 1.20
N TRP A 118 -18.35 4.79 1.65
CA TRP A 118 -17.32 5.61 1.06
C TRP A 118 -16.35 6.16 2.09
N PHE A 119 -15.16 6.49 1.65
CA PHE A 119 -14.19 7.24 2.43
C PHE A 119 -13.41 8.21 1.55
N THR A 120 -12.87 9.24 2.17
CA THR A 120 -12.02 10.22 1.49
C THR A 120 -10.65 10.31 2.14
N ARG A 121 -9.67 10.68 1.32
CA ARG A 121 -8.34 11.07 1.75
C ARG A 121 -7.92 12.35 1.06
N TYR A 122 -7.33 13.25 1.83
CA TYR A 122 -6.66 14.40 1.25
C TYR A 122 -5.39 13.91 0.54
N ALA A 123 -5.34 14.12 -0.74
CA ALA A 123 -4.32 13.59 -1.62
C ALA A 123 -3.92 14.67 -2.64
N GLN A 124 -3.20 15.66 -2.19
CA GLN A 124 -2.67 16.68 -3.08
C GLN A 124 -1.54 16.08 -3.94
N GLU A 125 -1.56 16.38 -5.24
CA GLU A 125 -0.44 16.05 -6.11
C GLU A 125 0.83 16.68 -5.53
N PRO A 126 1.96 15.95 -5.47
CA PRO A 126 3.22 16.55 -5.06
C PRO A 126 3.49 17.74 -5.97
N GLN A 127 3.45 18.93 -5.41
CA GLN A 127 3.90 20.10 -6.13
C GLN A 127 5.38 19.84 -6.45
N HIS A 128 5.75 19.96 -7.71
CA HIS A 128 7.14 19.95 -8.10
C HIS A 128 7.78 21.19 -7.45
N ILE A 129 8.29 21.01 -6.25
CA ILE A 129 9.08 22.06 -5.59
C ILE A 129 10.38 22.06 -6.40
N GLU A 130 10.48 23.01 -7.30
CA GLU A 130 11.75 23.34 -7.90
C GLU A 130 12.67 23.71 -6.75
N LEU A 131 13.59 22.79 -6.41
CA LEU A 131 14.62 23.06 -5.42
C LEU A 131 15.47 24.21 -5.98
N VAL A 132 15.06 25.43 -5.65
CA VAL A 132 15.91 26.59 -5.90
C VAL A 132 17.19 26.35 -5.08
N PRO A 133 18.36 26.23 -5.74
CA PRO A 133 19.59 26.06 -5.00
C PRO A 133 19.72 27.21 -3.99
N LEU A 134 19.81 26.87 -2.71
CA LEU A 134 20.08 27.87 -1.70
C LEU A 134 21.37 28.61 -2.08
N PRO A 135 21.38 29.95 -2.10
CA PRO A 135 22.61 30.70 -2.33
C PRO A 135 23.64 30.24 -1.29
N PRO A 136 24.90 30.08 -1.69
CA PRO A 136 25.95 29.67 -0.75
C PRO A 136 25.97 30.63 0.44
N LEU A 137 25.90 30.06 1.64
CA LEU A 137 25.95 30.85 2.87
C LEU A 137 27.26 31.64 2.91
N PRO A 138 27.23 32.98 3.08
CA PRO A 138 28.44 33.78 3.16
C PRO A 138 29.28 33.33 4.36
N GLY A 139 30.49 32.87 4.12
CA GLY A 139 31.47 32.50 5.16
C GLY A 139 31.64 31.01 5.41
N VAL A 140 30.91 30.11 4.74
CA VAL A 140 31.21 28.69 4.81
C VAL A 140 32.30 28.37 3.79
N ARG A 141 33.54 28.14 4.28
CA ARG A 141 34.59 27.58 3.43
C ARG A 141 34.15 26.20 2.94
N GLU A 142 34.19 26.01 1.62
CA GLU A 142 34.00 24.69 1.04
C GLU A 142 34.92 23.70 1.75
N PHE A 143 34.33 22.71 2.43
CA PHE A 143 35.07 21.60 2.98
C PHE A 143 35.55 20.76 1.78
N ARG A 144 36.78 21.08 1.33
CA ARG A 144 37.43 20.30 0.29
C ARG A 144 37.60 18.89 0.83
N ARG A 145 36.80 17.97 0.34
CA ARG A 145 36.91 16.56 0.70
C ARG A 145 38.34 16.11 0.43
N PRO A 146 39.08 15.58 1.41
CA PRO A 146 40.41 15.06 1.14
C PRO A 146 40.30 13.95 0.07
N PRO A 147 41.31 13.83 -0.81
CA PRO A 147 41.30 12.76 -1.80
C PRO A 147 41.16 11.44 -1.06
N ALA A 148 40.23 10.59 -1.53
CA ALA A 148 40.01 9.27 -0.98
C ALA A 148 41.38 8.53 -1.03
N ALA A 149 41.92 8.22 0.14
CA ALA A 149 43.04 7.30 0.24
C ALA A 149 42.54 5.97 -0.37
N VAL A 150 43.16 5.56 -1.47
CA VAL A 150 42.96 4.24 -2.03
C VAL A 150 43.47 3.24 -1.00
N ALA A 151 42.59 2.63 -0.24
CA ALA A 151 42.91 1.51 0.60
C ALA A 151 43.35 0.36 -0.33
N GLU A 152 44.63 0.05 -0.33
CA GLU A 152 45.16 -1.17 -0.94
C GLU A 152 44.44 -2.35 -0.31
N ILE A 153 43.72 -3.09 -1.14
CA ILE A 153 43.10 -4.36 -0.75
C ILE A 153 44.25 -5.35 -0.60
N PRO A 154 44.51 -5.92 0.59
CA PRO A 154 45.56 -6.93 0.74
C PRO A 154 45.14 -8.18 -0.07
N GLU A 155 46.09 -8.72 -0.83
CA GLU A 155 45.89 -9.94 -1.57
C GLU A 155 45.50 -11.12 -0.65
N PRO A 156 44.63 -12.02 -1.11
CA PRO A 156 44.21 -13.17 -0.30
C PRO A 156 45.40 -14.14 -0.10
N VAL A 157 45.71 -14.39 1.16
CA VAL A 157 46.70 -15.38 1.56
C VAL A 157 46.23 -16.80 1.12
N PRO A 158 46.99 -17.59 0.43
CA PRO A 158 46.60 -18.96 0.03
C PRO A 158 46.37 -19.80 1.29
N ALA A 159 45.23 -20.48 1.34
CA ALA A 159 44.89 -21.45 2.37
C ALA A 159 45.90 -22.59 2.37
N ALA A 160 46.54 -22.83 3.52
CA ALA A 160 47.41 -23.99 3.73
C ALA A 160 46.56 -25.26 3.70
N ALA A 161 47.08 -26.22 2.96
CA ALA A 161 46.48 -27.53 2.76
C ALA A 161 46.48 -28.36 4.04
N ASP A 162 45.35 -28.99 4.27
CA ASP A 162 45.16 -30.40 4.64
C ASP A 162 46.03 -30.98 5.76
N GLU A 163 45.46 -31.11 6.93
CA GLU A 163 45.85 -32.16 7.87
C GLU A 163 44.68 -33.12 8.11
N THR A 164 44.79 -34.27 7.50
CA THR A 164 44.00 -35.49 7.67
C THR A 164 44.01 -35.95 9.13
N VAL A 165 42.82 -35.96 9.78
CA VAL A 165 42.62 -36.65 11.04
C VAL A 165 42.08 -38.05 10.78
N PRO A 166 42.72 -39.12 11.35
CA PRO A 166 42.31 -40.49 11.08
C PRO A 166 40.97 -40.86 11.78
N VAL A 167 40.15 -41.56 11.03
CA VAL A 167 38.94 -42.22 11.48
C VAL A 167 39.29 -43.33 12.47
N ALA A 168 38.81 -43.23 13.69
CA ALA A 168 38.83 -44.36 14.64
C ALA A 168 37.53 -45.16 14.47
N ASP A 169 37.74 -46.37 14.04
CA ASP A 169 36.84 -47.51 13.98
C ASP A 169 36.37 -47.90 15.40
N ALA A 170 35.09 -48.02 15.63
CA ALA A 170 34.56 -48.75 16.76
C ALA A 170 33.23 -49.42 16.38
N ALA A 171 33.35 -50.71 16.19
CA ALA A 171 32.29 -51.64 15.89
C ALA A 171 31.39 -51.95 17.12
N PRO A 172 30.34 -52.76 16.95
CA PRO A 172 29.07 -52.71 17.68
C PRO A 172 29.00 -53.62 18.88
N ALA A 173 28.09 -53.32 19.84
CA ALA A 173 27.64 -54.28 20.84
C ALA A 173 26.12 -54.30 20.94
N LEU A 174 25.60 -55.43 20.60
CA LEU A 174 24.43 -56.17 21.01
C LEU A 174 23.97 -55.89 22.48
N VAL A 175 22.73 -55.60 22.71
CA VAL A 175 21.70 -56.48 23.31
C VAL A 175 20.35 -55.76 23.17
#